data_7f8c5267efe885c315851efd4846614f
#
_entry.id   7f8c5267efe885c315851efd4846614f
#
_cell.length_a   1.000
_cell.length_b   1.000
_cell.length_c   1.000
_cell.angle_alpha   90.00
_cell.angle_beta   90.00
_cell.angle_gamma   90.00
#
_symmetry.space_group_name_H-M   'P 1'
#
loop_
_entity.id
_entity.type
_entity.pdbx_description
1 polymer ?
#
loop_
_entity_poly.entity_id
_entity_poly.type
_entity_poly.pdbx_seq_one_letter_code
_entity_poly.pdbx_strand_id
1 'polypeptide(L)'
;MRFRPLVATAMAFLLLPVMSPSAAKADACGDGGSLPDTPETTEFYESNFLLGPAKLPKEGPVGAVVSGYERFGDLKADAFKQDYIVDGKKWNWPPSDGFALKDGGPYGQVDRAKITLKPGTQLDRFGFAAGKFLAPKGTPFPERALPPQALETPSHTRPDYEGKMWTENTIVPPSNYHAYCVQNAFDVDAGAIAPWFGQPGRGMQYMLMPGYVPDQPSDKLSVQWLLSHGPASGGKYLVEQLP
;
A
#
# COMPACT_ATOMS: atom_id res chain seq x y z
N MET A 1 64.19 -28.44 57.73
CA MET A 1 63.04 -27.58 57.40
C MET A 1 63.26 -27.02 56.03
N ARG A 2 62.43 -27.49 55.06
CA ARG A 2 62.51 -27.04 53.64
C ARG A 2 61.24 -26.26 53.33
N PHE A 3 61.35 -24.96 53.06
CA PHE A 3 60.26 -24.10 52.62
C PHE A 3 60.03 -24.27 51.10
N ARG A 4 58.81 -24.55 50.71
CA ARG A 4 58.34 -24.54 49.31
C ARG A 4 57.68 -23.21 49.08
N PRO A 5 57.96 -22.51 47.94
CA PRO A 5 57.21 -21.31 47.55
C PRO A 5 55.90 -21.68 46.88
N LEU A 6 54.82 -20.99 47.26
CA LEU A 6 53.52 -20.99 46.58
C LEU A 6 53.61 -20.11 45.26
N VAL A 7 53.29 -20.71 44.12
CA VAL A 7 53.12 -19.99 42.87
C VAL A 7 51.66 -19.60 42.79
N ALA A 8 51.37 -18.29 42.81
CA ALA A 8 50.05 -17.75 42.58
C ALA A 8 49.87 -17.54 41.09
N THR A 9 48.95 -18.31 40.45
CA THR A 9 48.59 -18.17 39.06
C THR A 9 47.49 -17.08 38.94
N ALA A 10 47.83 -15.93 38.37
CA ALA A 10 46.88 -14.89 38.06
C ALA A 10 46.11 -15.24 36.78
N MET A 11 44.81 -15.44 36.91
CA MET A 11 43.90 -15.68 35.78
C MET A 11 43.43 -14.32 35.23
N ALA A 12 43.94 -13.93 34.05
CA ALA A 12 43.52 -12.73 33.34
C ALA A 12 42.18 -13.01 32.63
N PHE A 13 41.11 -12.38 33.07
CA PHE A 13 39.83 -12.37 32.34
C PHE A 13 39.93 -11.42 31.15
N LEU A 14 39.96 -11.97 29.94
CA LEU A 14 39.77 -11.21 28.71
C LEU A 14 38.27 -10.82 28.58
N LEU A 15 37.96 -9.55 28.81
CA LEU A 15 36.67 -8.96 28.48
C LEU A 15 36.62 -8.73 26.96
N LEU A 16 35.96 -9.63 26.26
CA LEU A 16 35.61 -9.38 24.85
C LEU A 16 34.51 -8.31 24.77
N PRO A 17 34.67 -7.28 23.91
CA PRO A 17 33.60 -6.31 23.71
C PRO A 17 32.41 -6.98 23.03
N VAL A 18 31.26 -6.92 23.68
CA VAL A 18 29.96 -7.29 23.06
C VAL A 18 29.68 -6.25 21.99
N MET A 19 29.93 -6.58 20.76
CA MET A 19 29.48 -5.79 19.62
C MET A 19 27.94 -5.90 19.55
N SER A 20 27.26 -4.82 19.93
CA SER A 20 25.82 -4.66 19.70
C SER A 20 25.56 -4.65 18.20
N PRO A 21 24.65 -5.46 17.65
CA PRO A 21 24.24 -5.33 16.28
C PRO A 21 23.35 -4.09 16.14
N SER A 22 23.96 -2.94 15.88
CA SER A 22 23.26 -1.71 15.54
C SER A 22 23.64 -1.34 14.11
N ALA A 23 22.62 -1.01 13.30
CA ALA A 23 22.69 -0.33 12.02
C ALA A 23 22.53 -1.13 10.71
N ALA A 24 21.64 -2.13 10.66
CA ALA A 24 21.22 -2.67 9.35
C ALA A 24 19.79 -2.23 8.93
N LYS A 25 19.26 -1.14 9.52
CA LYS A 25 17.85 -0.72 9.27
C LYS A 25 17.65 0.36 8.21
N ALA A 26 18.69 1.11 7.85
CA ALA A 26 18.55 2.25 6.93
C ALA A 26 18.58 1.84 5.44
N ASP A 27 19.21 0.74 5.08
CA ASP A 27 19.52 0.41 3.67
C ASP A 27 18.47 -0.48 2.97
N ALA A 28 17.46 -0.97 3.70
CA ALA A 28 16.50 -1.91 3.13
C ALA A 28 15.55 -1.25 2.10
N CYS A 29 15.36 0.05 2.16
CA CYS A 29 14.40 0.77 1.32
C CYS A 29 15.01 1.61 0.20
N GLY A 30 16.31 1.81 0.16
CA GLY A 30 16.95 2.72 -0.80
C GLY A 30 16.45 4.18 -0.67
N ASP A 31 17.10 5.08 -1.38
CA ASP A 31 16.64 6.47 -1.46
C ASP A 31 15.42 6.56 -2.39
N GLY A 32 14.32 7.13 -1.90
CA GLY A 32 13.14 7.42 -2.71
C GLY A 32 13.52 8.42 -3.82
N GLY A 33 13.30 8.05 -5.08
CA GLY A 33 13.49 8.95 -6.20
C GLY A 33 12.34 9.94 -6.34
N SER A 34 12.46 10.89 -7.27
CA SER A 34 11.37 11.78 -7.66
C SER A 34 10.48 11.12 -8.70
N LEU A 35 9.17 11.14 -8.48
CA LEU A 35 8.20 10.72 -9.49
C LEU A 35 8.21 11.71 -10.67
N PRO A 36 8.11 11.25 -11.91
CA PRO A 36 7.86 12.15 -13.02
C PRO A 36 6.47 12.78 -12.87
N ASP A 37 6.37 14.07 -13.14
CA ASP A 37 5.08 14.72 -13.26
C ASP A 37 4.31 14.13 -14.47
N THR A 38 3.06 13.80 -14.29
CA THR A 38 2.25 13.14 -15.31
C THR A 38 1.05 14.00 -15.65
N PRO A 39 0.76 14.21 -16.94
CA PRO A 39 -0.42 14.97 -17.35
C PRO A 39 -1.69 14.40 -16.74
N GLU A 40 -2.58 15.29 -16.28
CA GLU A 40 -3.88 14.89 -15.76
C GLU A 40 -4.73 14.18 -16.83
N THR A 41 -5.61 13.30 -16.39
CA THR A 41 -6.59 12.68 -17.26
C THR A 41 -7.65 13.70 -17.64
N THR A 42 -7.70 14.07 -18.92
CA THR A 42 -8.66 15.03 -19.47
C THR A 42 -9.78 14.37 -20.29
N GLU A 43 -9.54 13.15 -20.79
CA GLU A 43 -10.52 12.39 -21.58
C GLU A 43 -10.92 11.12 -20.81
N PHE A 44 -12.22 10.98 -20.57
CA PHE A 44 -12.80 9.84 -19.88
C PHE A 44 -13.60 8.95 -20.82
N TYR A 45 -13.63 7.66 -20.52
CA TYR A 45 -14.43 6.70 -21.28
C TYR A 45 -15.92 7.09 -21.21
N GLU A 46 -16.58 7.14 -22.37
CA GLU A 46 -17.97 7.65 -22.52
C GLU A 46 -18.22 9.01 -21.83
N SER A 47 -17.21 9.86 -21.76
CA SER A 47 -17.28 11.15 -21.04
C SER A 47 -17.69 11.03 -19.57
N ASN A 48 -17.50 9.87 -18.95
CA ASN A 48 -17.85 9.58 -17.57
C ASN A 48 -16.57 9.30 -16.75
N PHE A 49 -16.26 10.21 -15.83
CA PHE A 49 -15.05 10.10 -15.00
C PHE A 49 -14.99 8.81 -14.14
N LEU A 50 -16.16 8.27 -13.73
CA LEU A 50 -16.20 6.99 -13.03
C LEU A 50 -15.64 5.85 -13.88
N LEU A 51 -15.80 5.89 -15.18
CA LEU A 51 -15.29 4.86 -16.07
C LEU A 51 -13.80 4.99 -16.38
N GLY A 52 -13.12 5.96 -15.76
CA GLY A 52 -11.68 6.16 -15.84
C GLY A 52 -11.22 6.74 -17.18
N PRO A 53 -9.91 6.79 -17.44
CA PRO A 53 -9.34 7.40 -18.64
C PRO A 53 -9.84 6.72 -19.92
N ALA A 54 -10.11 7.49 -20.98
CA ALA A 54 -10.57 6.96 -22.27
C ALA A 54 -9.56 5.94 -22.83
N LYS A 55 -8.27 6.23 -22.69
CA LYS A 55 -7.17 5.34 -23.04
C LYS A 55 -6.52 4.80 -21.77
N LEU A 56 -6.47 3.48 -21.64
CA LEU A 56 -5.76 2.83 -20.51
C LEU A 56 -4.25 3.06 -20.62
N PRO A 57 -3.56 3.28 -19.49
CA PRO A 57 -2.10 3.40 -19.48
C PRO A 57 -1.45 2.10 -19.98
N LYS A 58 -0.46 2.21 -20.87
CA LYS A 58 0.25 1.05 -21.45
C LYS A 58 1.74 1.03 -21.12
N GLU A 59 2.24 2.11 -20.60
CA GLU A 59 3.67 2.31 -20.35
C GLU A 59 3.95 2.66 -18.89
N GLY A 60 5.21 2.64 -18.53
CA GLY A 60 5.66 2.94 -17.18
C GLY A 60 5.19 1.91 -16.14
N PRO A 61 5.29 2.25 -14.86
CA PRO A 61 4.97 1.31 -13.76
C PRO A 61 3.49 0.90 -13.76
N VAL A 62 2.60 1.79 -14.16
CA VAL A 62 1.16 1.51 -14.23
C VAL A 62 0.84 0.59 -15.40
N GLY A 63 1.46 0.81 -16.57
CA GLY A 63 1.25 -0.03 -17.76
C GLY A 63 1.56 -1.51 -17.48
N ALA A 64 2.61 -1.78 -16.72
CA ALA A 64 3.00 -3.13 -16.36
C ALA A 64 1.91 -3.86 -15.53
N VAL A 65 1.30 -3.17 -14.55
CA VAL A 65 0.27 -3.77 -13.68
C VAL A 65 -1.12 -3.79 -14.31
N VAL A 66 -1.36 -2.98 -15.35
CA VAL A 66 -2.64 -2.92 -16.10
C VAL A 66 -2.69 -3.95 -17.23
N SER A 67 -1.58 -4.63 -17.50
CA SER A 67 -1.55 -5.67 -18.55
C SER A 67 -2.65 -6.72 -18.31
N GLY A 68 -3.45 -7.00 -19.35
CA GLY A 68 -4.57 -7.95 -19.27
C GLY A 68 -5.82 -7.40 -18.57
N TYR A 69 -5.86 -6.14 -18.20
CA TYR A 69 -7.06 -5.52 -17.63
C TYR A 69 -8.08 -5.18 -18.71
N GLU A 70 -9.28 -5.69 -18.53
CA GLU A 70 -10.45 -5.32 -19.30
C GLU A 70 -11.36 -4.44 -18.44
N ARG A 71 -11.72 -3.24 -18.93
CA ARG A 71 -12.43 -2.21 -18.14
C ARG A 71 -13.67 -2.71 -17.41
N PHE A 72 -14.41 -3.60 -18.04
CA PHE A 72 -15.66 -4.15 -17.52
C PHE A 72 -15.56 -5.65 -17.19
N GLY A 73 -14.36 -6.22 -17.30
CA GLY A 73 -14.19 -7.68 -17.27
C GLY A 73 -15.00 -8.34 -18.38
N ASP A 74 -15.71 -9.42 -18.05
CA ASP A 74 -16.58 -10.12 -19.00
C ASP A 74 -17.97 -9.48 -19.19
N LEU A 75 -18.22 -8.33 -18.55
CA LEU A 75 -19.53 -7.67 -18.59
C LEU A 75 -19.62 -6.70 -19.77
N LYS A 76 -20.85 -6.52 -20.26
CA LYS A 76 -21.15 -5.37 -21.14
C LYS A 76 -21.16 -4.07 -20.32
N ALA A 77 -20.82 -2.94 -20.95
CA ALA A 77 -20.73 -1.64 -20.27
C ALA A 77 -22.01 -1.28 -19.48
N ASP A 78 -23.19 -1.54 -20.04
CA ASP A 78 -24.45 -1.21 -19.37
C ASP A 78 -24.72 -2.11 -18.14
N ALA A 79 -24.41 -3.41 -18.23
CA ALA A 79 -24.50 -4.31 -17.09
C ALA A 79 -23.52 -3.90 -15.99
N PHE A 80 -22.28 -3.58 -16.33
CA PHE A 80 -21.29 -3.06 -15.39
C PHE A 80 -21.79 -1.80 -14.68
N LYS A 81 -22.32 -0.82 -15.42
CA LYS A 81 -22.85 0.41 -14.83
C LYS A 81 -24.03 0.14 -13.90
N GLN A 82 -24.90 -0.78 -14.27
CA GLN A 82 -26.06 -1.16 -13.47
C GLN A 82 -25.64 -1.84 -12.14
N ASP A 83 -24.64 -2.72 -12.17
CA ASP A 83 -24.21 -3.49 -11.01
C ASP A 83 -23.37 -2.68 -10.05
N TYR A 84 -22.53 -1.77 -10.57
CA TYR A 84 -21.47 -1.13 -9.79
C TYR A 84 -21.60 0.39 -9.62
N ILE A 85 -22.53 1.06 -10.31
CA ILE A 85 -22.72 2.50 -10.14
C ILE A 85 -24.09 2.79 -9.53
N VAL A 86 -24.09 3.41 -8.35
CA VAL A 86 -25.30 3.83 -7.64
C VAL A 86 -25.61 5.29 -8.00
N ASP A 87 -26.86 5.56 -8.40
CA ASP A 87 -27.36 6.89 -8.75
C ASP A 87 -26.49 7.66 -9.77
N GLY A 88 -25.71 6.94 -10.59
CA GLY A 88 -24.80 7.53 -11.57
C GLY A 88 -23.62 8.30 -10.98
N LYS A 89 -23.38 8.21 -9.66
CA LYS A 89 -22.44 9.09 -8.95
C LYS A 89 -21.49 8.37 -8.00
N LYS A 90 -21.83 7.17 -7.52
CA LYS A 90 -21.10 6.48 -6.45
C LYS A 90 -20.86 5.04 -6.84
N TRP A 91 -19.73 4.51 -6.36
CA TRP A 91 -19.44 3.10 -6.49
C TRP A 91 -20.23 2.26 -5.48
N ASN A 92 -20.77 1.14 -5.94
CA ASN A 92 -21.22 0.04 -5.10
C ASN A 92 -19.97 -0.77 -4.70
N TRP A 93 -19.39 -0.43 -3.57
CA TRP A 93 -18.17 -1.07 -3.06
C TRP A 93 -18.42 -2.49 -2.55
N PRO A 94 -17.43 -3.39 -2.64
CA PRO A 94 -17.58 -4.74 -2.10
C PRO A 94 -17.79 -4.72 -0.58
N PRO A 95 -18.57 -5.67 -0.05
CA PRO A 95 -18.70 -5.85 1.39
C PRO A 95 -17.39 -6.30 2.03
N SER A 96 -17.34 -6.36 3.36
CA SER A 96 -16.22 -6.90 4.14
C SER A 96 -14.89 -6.21 3.85
N ASP A 97 -14.90 -4.89 3.62
CA ASP A 97 -13.70 -4.13 3.24
C ASP A 97 -12.99 -4.67 1.97
N GLY A 98 -13.70 -5.37 1.11
CA GLY A 98 -13.16 -5.97 -0.12
C GLY A 98 -12.41 -7.28 0.08
N PHE A 99 -12.36 -7.84 1.28
CA PHE A 99 -11.77 -9.16 1.50
C PHE A 99 -12.67 -10.29 0.98
N ALA A 100 -12.06 -11.30 0.40
CA ALA A 100 -12.75 -12.52 0.03
C ALA A 100 -13.28 -13.27 1.27
N LEU A 101 -14.25 -14.15 1.04
CA LEU A 101 -14.73 -15.06 2.06
C LEU A 101 -14.05 -16.43 1.91
N LYS A 102 -13.75 -17.10 3.01
CA LYS A 102 -13.05 -18.39 3.03
C LYS A 102 -13.69 -19.45 2.13
N ASP A 103 -15.01 -19.48 2.11
CA ASP A 103 -15.76 -20.46 1.35
C ASP A 103 -16.16 -19.99 -0.06
N GLY A 104 -15.70 -18.79 -0.47
CA GLY A 104 -15.99 -18.21 -1.78
C GLY A 104 -17.46 -17.89 -2.03
N GLY A 105 -18.35 -18.10 -1.05
CA GLY A 105 -19.77 -17.81 -1.15
C GLY A 105 -20.14 -16.40 -0.70
N PRO A 106 -21.40 -15.97 -0.87
CA PRO A 106 -21.86 -14.65 -0.47
C PRO A 106 -21.98 -14.47 1.07
N TYR A 107 -21.94 -15.56 1.81
CA TYR A 107 -22.03 -15.62 3.27
C TYR A 107 -20.91 -16.50 3.80
N GLY A 108 -20.09 -15.97 4.69
CA GLY A 108 -18.98 -16.74 5.23
C GLY A 108 -18.07 -15.91 6.12
N GLN A 109 -17.08 -16.57 6.66
CA GLN A 109 -16.04 -15.90 7.43
C GLN A 109 -15.08 -15.17 6.46
N VAL A 110 -14.79 -13.91 6.76
CA VAL A 110 -13.82 -13.12 6.00
C VAL A 110 -12.44 -13.79 6.04
N ASP A 111 -11.83 -13.98 4.88
CA ASP A 111 -10.50 -14.57 4.75
C ASP A 111 -9.41 -13.52 4.95
N ARG A 112 -9.14 -13.20 6.20
CA ARG A 112 -8.05 -12.30 6.58
C ARG A 112 -7.39 -12.75 7.88
N ALA A 113 -6.13 -12.40 8.03
CA ALA A 113 -5.35 -12.67 9.22
C ALA A 113 -4.44 -11.49 9.56
N LYS A 114 -4.16 -11.30 10.84
CA LYS A 114 -3.17 -10.33 11.28
C LYS A 114 -1.77 -10.84 10.93
N ILE A 115 -0.99 -10.00 10.25
CA ILE A 115 0.43 -10.25 9.95
C ILE A 115 1.26 -9.02 10.24
N THR A 116 2.56 -9.22 10.38
CA THR A 116 3.55 -8.13 10.50
C THR A 116 4.25 -7.91 9.17
N LEU A 117 4.14 -6.70 8.61
CA LEU A 117 4.96 -6.25 7.48
C LEU A 117 6.35 -5.90 7.99
N LYS A 118 7.38 -6.53 7.41
CA LYS A 118 8.78 -6.40 7.85
C LYS A 118 9.50 -5.27 7.08
N PRO A 119 10.54 -4.67 7.66
CA PRO A 119 11.39 -3.73 6.94
C PRO A 119 11.88 -4.31 5.60
N GLY A 120 11.88 -3.48 4.54
CA GLY A 120 12.20 -3.88 3.18
C GLY A 120 11.01 -4.42 2.37
N THR A 121 9.84 -4.66 2.98
CA THR A 121 8.64 -5.07 2.23
C THR A 121 8.21 -3.96 1.27
N GLN A 122 8.09 -4.32 -0.01
CA GLN A 122 7.68 -3.41 -1.09
C GLN A 122 6.16 -3.45 -1.25
N LEU A 123 5.55 -2.28 -1.22
CA LEU A 123 4.10 -2.10 -1.27
C LEU A 123 3.74 -1.09 -2.35
N ASP A 124 2.49 -1.10 -2.76
CA ASP A 124 1.93 -0.06 -3.61
C ASP A 124 0.45 0.21 -3.31
N ARG A 125 -0.07 1.24 -3.96
CA ARG A 125 -1.44 1.68 -3.82
C ARG A 125 -1.88 2.49 -5.03
N PHE A 126 -3.12 2.27 -5.46
CA PHE A 126 -3.88 3.22 -6.26
C PHE A 126 -4.75 4.07 -5.33
N GLY A 127 -4.73 5.39 -5.51
CA GLY A 127 -5.48 6.35 -4.71
C GLY A 127 -4.65 7.09 -3.66
N PHE A 128 -5.23 8.14 -3.09
CA PHE A 128 -4.57 9.04 -2.14
C PHE A 128 -4.06 8.34 -0.87
N ALA A 129 -2.96 8.86 -0.33
CA ALA A 129 -2.34 8.32 0.88
C ALA A 129 -3.22 8.40 2.15
N ALA A 130 -4.32 9.17 2.11
CA ALA A 130 -5.33 9.18 3.18
C ALA A 130 -6.07 7.84 3.36
N GLY A 131 -5.96 6.90 2.40
CA GLY A 131 -6.57 5.59 2.50
C GLY A 131 -5.84 4.62 3.42
N LYS A 132 -6.51 3.51 3.73
CA LYS A 132 -6.03 2.47 4.66
C LYS A 132 -5.61 1.15 4.00
N PHE A 133 -5.70 1.04 2.67
CA PHE A 133 -5.39 -0.20 1.94
C PHE A 133 -4.08 -0.08 1.18
N LEU A 134 -3.31 -1.16 1.20
CA LEU A 134 -2.06 -1.36 0.47
C LEU A 134 -2.10 -2.74 -0.21
N ALA A 135 -1.22 -2.96 -1.18
CA ALA A 135 -1.00 -4.27 -1.79
C ALA A 135 0.52 -4.54 -1.91
N PRO A 136 0.95 -5.78 -2.13
CA PRO A 136 2.30 -6.07 -2.57
C PRO A 136 2.60 -5.31 -3.87
N LYS A 137 3.77 -4.66 -3.97
CA LYS A 137 4.17 -3.91 -5.17
C LYS A 137 4.11 -4.80 -6.41
N GLY A 138 3.47 -4.29 -7.46
CA GLY A 138 3.33 -5.00 -8.72
C GLY A 138 2.15 -5.97 -8.81
N THR A 139 1.27 -6.02 -7.78
CA THR A 139 0.03 -6.81 -7.89
C THR A 139 -0.75 -6.39 -9.13
N PRO A 140 -1.11 -7.30 -10.07
CA PRO A 140 -1.87 -6.97 -11.26
C PRO A 140 -3.18 -6.22 -10.96
N PHE A 141 -3.52 -5.23 -11.78
CA PHE A 141 -4.71 -4.41 -11.55
C PHE A 141 -6.02 -5.24 -11.55
N PRO A 142 -6.22 -6.25 -12.41
CA PRO A 142 -7.38 -7.13 -12.33
C PRO A 142 -7.49 -7.86 -11.00
N GLU A 143 -6.37 -8.22 -10.38
CA GLU A 143 -6.35 -8.90 -9.09
C GLU A 143 -6.69 -8.01 -7.90
N ARG A 144 -6.67 -6.67 -8.10
CA ARG A 144 -7.06 -5.68 -7.08
C ARG A 144 -8.55 -5.41 -7.03
N ALA A 145 -9.29 -5.82 -8.05
CA ALA A 145 -10.72 -5.57 -8.19
C ALA A 145 -11.10 -4.11 -7.89
N LEU A 146 -10.32 -3.16 -8.41
CA LEU A 146 -10.55 -1.72 -8.29
C LEU A 146 -11.42 -1.22 -9.46
N PRO A 147 -12.19 -0.14 -9.25
CA PRO A 147 -12.97 0.46 -10.32
C PRO A 147 -12.07 1.14 -11.36
N PRO A 148 -12.53 1.28 -12.61
CA PRO A 148 -11.75 1.91 -13.68
C PRO A 148 -11.26 3.32 -13.35
N GLN A 149 -11.99 4.06 -12.54
CA GLN A 149 -11.62 5.38 -12.07
C GLN A 149 -10.25 5.42 -11.38
N ALA A 150 -9.84 4.34 -10.72
CA ALA A 150 -8.54 4.27 -10.05
C ALA A 150 -7.35 4.42 -11.02
N LEU A 151 -7.59 4.30 -12.34
CA LEU A 151 -6.58 4.50 -13.38
C LEU A 151 -6.50 5.93 -13.91
N GLU A 152 -7.25 6.87 -13.35
CA GLU A 152 -7.10 8.29 -13.72
C GLU A 152 -5.86 8.90 -13.08
N THR A 153 -5.20 9.80 -13.79
CA THR A 153 -4.24 10.72 -13.19
C THR A 153 -5.02 11.93 -12.67
N PRO A 154 -5.01 12.20 -11.36
CA PRO A 154 -5.81 13.29 -10.80
C PRO A 154 -5.37 14.64 -11.31
N SER A 155 -6.28 15.60 -11.29
CA SER A 155 -6.00 16.99 -11.62
C SER A 155 -5.36 17.72 -10.46
N HIS A 156 -4.37 18.58 -10.74
CA HIS A 156 -3.83 19.52 -9.76
C HIS A 156 -4.84 20.54 -9.25
N THR A 157 -5.95 20.73 -9.97
CA THR A 157 -7.00 21.68 -9.61
C THR A 157 -8.07 21.10 -8.70
N ARG A 158 -8.08 19.77 -8.51
CA ARG A 158 -9.01 19.12 -7.57
C ARG A 158 -8.38 19.09 -6.17
N PRO A 159 -9.17 19.34 -5.12
CA PRO A 159 -8.68 19.16 -3.77
C PRO A 159 -8.36 17.68 -3.50
N ASP A 160 -7.43 17.43 -2.59
CA ASP A 160 -7.18 16.11 -2.04
C ASP A 160 -8.38 15.62 -1.19
N TYR A 161 -8.22 14.45 -0.60
CA TYR A 161 -9.23 13.85 0.26
C TYR A 161 -9.61 14.74 1.49
N GLU A 162 -8.66 15.53 1.97
CA GLU A 162 -8.88 16.45 3.11
C GLU A 162 -9.48 17.80 2.67
N GLY A 163 -9.77 17.98 1.38
CA GLY A 163 -10.22 19.23 0.81
C GLY A 163 -9.09 20.25 0.60
N LYS A 164 -7.83 19.83 0.77
CA LYS A 164 -6.66 20.66 0.57
C LYS A 164 -6.29 20.69 -0.91
N MET A 165 -6.15 21.88 -1.44
CA MET A 165 -5.71 22.05 -2.83
C MET A 165 -4.27 21.58 -3.01
N TRP A 166 -4.01 20.89 -4.11
CA TRP A 166 -2.66 20.58 -4.55
C TRP A 166 -1.86 21.88 -4.71
N THR A 167 -0.61 21.87 -4.26
CA THR A 167 0.29 23.00 -4.52
C THR A 167 0.90 22.88 -5.90
N GLU A 168 1.39 23.97 -6.49
CA GLU A 168 2.05 23.97 -7.79
C GLU A 168 3.25 23.01 -7.86
N ASN A 169 3.85 22.68 -6.71
CA ASN A 169 4.98 21.76 -6.62
C ASN A 169 4.55 20.32 -6.26
N THR A 170 3.25 20.03 -6.20
CA THR A 170 2.79 18.68 -5.92
C THR A 170 2.94 17.84 -7.18
N ILE A 171 3.78 16.82 -7.12
CA ILE A 171 3.90 15.83 -8.19
C ILE A 171 2.69 14.91 -8.12
N VAL A 172 1.96 14.81 -9.25
CA VAL A 172 0.82 13.91 -9.37
C VAL A 172 1.29 12.63 -10.07
N PRO A 173 1.34 11.51 -9.37
CA PRO A 173 1.78 10.25 -9.97
C PRO A 173 0.77 9.75 -11.00
N PRO A 174 1.23 8.97 -12.01
CA PRO A 174 0.35 8.40 -13.01
C PRO A 174 -0.72 7.51 -12.37
N SER A 175 -1.96 7.69 -12.74
CA SER A 175 -3.11 6.93 -12.19
C SER A 175 -3.18 6.97 -10.67
N ASN A 176 -2.70 8.05 -10.06
CA ASN A 176 -2.56 8.14 -8.60
C ASN A 176 -1.94 6.86 -7.97
N TYR A 177 -0.91 6.34 -8.62
CA TYR A 177 -0.20 5.12 -8.24
C TYR A 177 1.05 5.46 -7.44
N HIS A 178 1.10 4.97 -6.22
CA HIS A 178 2.18 5.21 -5.26
C HIS A 178 2.86 3.90 -4.90
N ALA A 179 4.18 3.93 -4.79
CA ALA A 179 4.97 2.82 -4.27
C ALA A 179 5.61 3.18 -2.93
N TYR A 180 5.72 2.20 -2.06
CA TYR A 180 6.22 2.37 -0.71
C TYR A 180 7.15 1.23 -0.32
N CYS A 181 8.03 1.53 0.64
CA CYS A 181 8.83 0.52 1.33
C CYS A 181 8.60 0.62 2.83
N VAL A 182 8.46 -0.51 3.49
CA VAL A 182 8.37 -0.60 4.95
C VAL A 182 9.75 -0.30 5.55
N GLN A 183 9.86 0.77 6.32
CA GLN A 183 11.08 1.14 7.03
C GLN A 183 11.11 0.54 8.45
N ASN A 184 10.00 0.61 9.16
CA ASN A 184 9.83 -0.04 10.45
C ASN A 184 8.63 -0.97 10.40
N ALA A 185 8.76 -2.13 11.04
CA ALA A 185 7.71 -3.15 11.07
C ALA A 185 6.42 -2.61 11.70
N PHE A 186 5.27 -3.01 11.13
CA PHE A 186 3.94 -2.76 11.67
C PHE A 186 2.96 -3.85 11.26
N ASP A 187 1.90 -4.00 12.02
CA ASP A 187 0.89 -5.01 11.79
C ASP A 187 -0.24 -4.51 10.90
N VAL A 188 -0.81 -5.42 10.13
CA VAL A 188 -1.97 -5.21 9.25
C VAL A 188 -2.88 -6.43 9.26
N ASP A 189 -4.14 -6.25 8.84
CA ASP A 189 -4.92 -7.39 8.35
C ASP A 189 -4.53 -7.66 6.89
N ALA A 190 -4.25 -8.91 6.57
CA ALA A 190 -3.89 -9.39 5.25
C ALA A 190 -4.86 -10.47 4.76
N GLY A 191 -5.26 -10.41 3.51
CA GLY A 191 -6.16 -11.40 2.93
C GLY A 191 -6.36 -11.21 1.43
N ALA A 192 -6.96 -12.21 0.79
CA ALA A 192 -7.26 -12.14 -0.62
C ALA A 192 -8.41 -11.14 -0.90
N ILE A 193 -8.32 -10.46 -2.04
CA ILE A 193 -9.35 -9.52 -2.50
C ILE A 193 -10.50 -10.30 -3.13
N ALA A 194 -11.74 -9.94 -2.77
CA ALA A 194 -12.94 -10.50 -3.39
C ALA A 194 -13.05 -10.08 -4.87
N PRO A 195 -13.60 -10.93 -5.75
CA PRO A 195 -13.99 -10.52 -7.09
C PRO A 195 -14.99 -9.36 -7.03
N TRP A 196 -14.75 -8.27 -7.74
CA TRP A 196 -15.62 -7.10 -7.82
C TRP A 196 -15.31 -6.28 -9.08
N PHE A 197 -16.18 -5.35 -9.47
CA PHE A 197 -16.04 -4.52 -10.68
C PHE A 197 -15.72 -5.33 -11.95
N GLY A 198 -16.34 -6.51 -12.10
CA GLY A 198 -16.09 -7.39 -13.24
C GLY A 198 -14.68 -8.02 -13.23
N GLN A 199 -13.90 -7.84 -12.18
CA GLN A 199 -12.53 -8.31 -12.08
C GLN A 199 -12.41 -9.56 -11.19
N PRO A 200 -11.43 -10.45 -11.46
CA PRO A 200 -11.28 -11.70 -10.72
C PRO A 200 -10.91 -11.50 -9.24
N GLY A 201 -10.30 -10.37 -8.87
CA GLY A 201 -9.75 -10.22 -7.53
C GLY A 201 -8.62 -11.21 -7.23
N ARG A 202 -8.55 -11.71 -6.02
CA ARG A 202 -7.61 -12.71 -5.50
C ARG A 202 -6.17 -12.22 -5.29
N GLY A 203 -5.85 -10.97 -5.63
CA GLY A 203 -4.62 -10.33 -5.18
C GLY A 203 -4.63 -10.20 -3.65
N MET A 204 -3.46 -10.08 -3.05
CA MET A 204 -3.32 -9.80 -1.62
C MET A 204 -3.59 -8.33 -1.36
N GLN A 205 -4.41 -8.02 -0.35
CA GLN A 205 -4.48 -6.68 0.21
C GLN A 205 -4.07 -6.66 1.66
N TYR A 206 -3.53 -5.53 2.08
CA TYR A 206 -3.21 -5.20 3.45
C TYR A 206 -4.08 -4.05 3.90
N MET A 207 -4.73 -4.19 5.04
CA MET A 207 -5.57 -3.15 5.62
C MET A 207 -4.98 -2.68 6.95
N LEU A 208 -4.80 -1.37 7.07
CA LEU A 208 -4.40 -0.75 8.32
C LEU A 208 -5.56 -0.86 9.33
N MET A 209 -5.27 -1.37 10.51
CA MET A 209 -6.25 -1.59 11.57
C MET A 209 -5.97 -0.71 12.78
N PRO A 210 -6.96 0.01 13.29
CA PRO A 210 -6.83 0.73 14.56
C PRO A 210 -6.32 -0.19 15.68
N GLY A 211 -5.38 0.29 16.48
CA GLY A 211 -4.80 -0.46 17.58
C GLY A 211 -3.67 -1.42 17.21
N TYR A 212 -3.35 -1.59 15.91
CA TYR A 212 -2.20 -2.41 15.49
C TYR A 212 -0.89 -1.63 15.47
N VAL A 213 -0.95 -0.33 15.37
CA VAL A 213 0.21 0.55 15.42
C VAL A 213 0.20 1.29 16.77
N PRO A 214 1.27 1.16 17.59
CA PRO A 214 1.34 1.85 18.88
C PRO A 214 1.16 3.37 18.76
N ASP A 215 0.55 3.97 19.78
CA ASP A 215 0.39 5.42 19.94
C ASP A 215 -0.38 6.15 18.81
N GLN A 216 -1.11 5.39 18.00
CA GLN A 216 -1.87 5.92 16.87
C GLN A 216 -3.30 6.25 17.30
N PRO A 217 -3.78 7.49 17.08
CA PRO A 217 -5.19 7.82 17.22
C PRO A 217 -6.03 7.02 16.22
N SER A 218 -7.04 6.30 16.71
CA SER A 218 -7.83 5.34 15.91
C SER A 218 -8.52 5.95 14.68
N ASP A 219 -8.84 7.25 14.73
CA ASP A 219 -9.51 8.00 13.68
C ASP A 219 -8.57 8.55 12.59
N LYS A 220 -7.25 8.46 12.77
CA LYS A 220 -6.24 9.06 11.87
C LYS A 220 -5.34 8.05 11.17
N LEU A 221 -5.55 6.76 11.39
CA LEU A 221 -4.70 5.74 10.78
C LEU A 221 -4.91 5.67 9.26
N SER A 222 -3.86 6.00 8.54
CA SER A 222 -3.82 6.04 7.07
C SER A 222 -2.39 5.80 6.60
N VAL A 223 -2.19 5.56 5.32
CA VAL A 223 -0.85 5.51 4.71
C VAL A 223 -0.12 6.83 4.94
N GLN A 224 -0.81 7.98 4.82
CA GLN A 224 -0.24 9.30 5.10
C GLN A 224 0.30 9.41 6.53
N TRP A 225 -0.41 8.84 7.50
CA TRP A 225 0.05 8.81 8.88
C TRP A 225 1.36 8.00 9.01
N LEU A 226 1.45 6.83 8.39
CA LEU A 226 2.65 6.00 8.40
C LEU A 226 3.87 6.65 7.71
N LEU A 227 3.62 7.49 6.70
CA LEU A 227 4.67 8.30 6.03
C LEU A 227 5.21 9.44 6.90
N SER A 228 4.44 9.85 7.91
CA SER A 228 4.78 10.97 8.79
C SER A 228 5.27 10.53 10.17
N HIS A 229 4.92 9.32 10.59
CA HIS A 229 5.16 8.81 11.94
C HIS A 229 5.97 7.51 11.93
N GLY A 230 6.56 7.21 13.06
CA GLY A 230 7.35 6.00 13.27
C GLY A 230 7.39 5.61 14.74
N PRO A 231 8.03 4.49 15.07
CA PRO A 231 8.16 4.02 16.45
C PRO A 231 9.08 4.96 17.26
N ALA A 232 8.98 4.89 18.57
CA ALA A 232 9.83 5.67 19.49
C ALA A 232 11.34 5.42 19.28
N SER A 233 11.73 4.30 18.66
CA SER A 233 13.10 3.98 18.26
C SER A 233 13.63 4.81 17.07
N GLY A 234 12.78 5.62 16.44
CA GLY A 234 13.12 6.53 15.34
C GLY A 234 12.76 6.01 13.96
N GLY A 235 12.84 6.89 12.96
CA GLY A 235 12.45 6.65 11.58
C GLY A 235 10.94 6.68 11.37
N LYS A 236 10.49 6.40 10.16
CA LYS A 236 9.08 6.32 9.77
C LYS A 236 8.63 4.86 9.65
N TYR A 237 7.34 4.60 9.60
CA TYR A 237 6.84 3.26 9.28
C TYR A 237 6.96 2.96 7.79
N LEU A 238 6.64 3.93 6.94
CA LEU A 238 6.75 3.84 5.49
C LEU A 238 7.61 4.97 4.92
N VAL A 239 8.27 4.67 3.83
CA VAL A 239 8.87 5.68 2.93
C VAL A 239 8.30 5.49 1.54
N GLU A 240 7.99 6.59 0.88
CA GLU A 240 7.56 6.58 -0.51
C GLU A 240 8.76 6.36 -1.42
N GLN A 241 8.56 5.58 -2.47
CA GLN A 241 9.57 5.25 -3.46
C GLN A 241 9.07 5.57 -4.87
N LEU A 242 9.98 5.60 -5.81
CA LEU A 242 9.59 5.57 -7.22
C LEU A 242 8.80 4.29 -7.52
N PRO A 243 7.65 4.38 -8.20
CA PRO A 243 6.89 3.23 -8.61
C PRO A 243 7.61 2.35 -9.64
#